data_5b3e1d5964c8526b3e8b17e6978f1e1d
#
_entry.id   5b3e1d5964c8526b3e8b17e6978f1e1d
#
_cell.length_a   1.000
_cell.length_b   1.000
_cell.length_c   1.000
_cell.angle_alpha   90.00
_cell.angle_beta   90.00
_cell.angle_gamma   90.00
#
_symmetry.space_group_name_H-M   'P 1'
#
loop_
_entity.id
_entity.type
_entity.pdbx_description
1 polymer ?
#
loop_
_entity_poly.entity_id
_entity_poly.type
_entity_poly.pdbx_seq_one_letter_code
_entity_poly.pdbx_strand_id
1 'polypeptide(L)'
;MPISNSNQPEEPVSETNASGDVTERACDFLMGVLDRMGIPADIDVHEEEDKIVLEIQTSQAELLTGRKGQVMEALQHLVSKVVYRERSGEKGKPFVIDADGYRDKHIERLKALAARMGEKALKTKAIVELSPMSAHDRRIVHMAIADMPGLSSRSEGEGDDRHILVVPEAAPAAPSD
;
A
#
# COMPACT_ATOMS: atom_id res chain seq x y z
N MET A 1 26.04 22.73 59.07
CA MET A 1 26.04 21.56 58.19
C MET A 1 25.07 21.84 57.05
N PRO A 2 25.53 22.16 55.83
CA PRO A 2 24.66 22.40 54.72
C PRO A 2 24.27 21.07 54.02
N ILE A 3 22.98 20.92 53.76
CA ILE A 3 22.40 19.80 53.02
C ILE A 3 22.62 20.10 51.55
N SER A 4 23.44 19.27 50.89
CA SER A 4 23.72 19.35 49.45
C SER A 4 22.50 18.76 48.69
N ASN A 5 21.76 19.63 48.04
CA ASN A 5 20.68 19.23 47.13
C ASN A 5 21.30 19.04 45.74
N SER A 6 21.59 17.80 45.39
CA SER A 6 22.05 17.44 44.04
C SER A 6 20.83 17.34 43.11
N ASN A 7 20.44 18.46 42.53
CA ASN A 7 19.51 18.48 41.40
C ASN A 7 20.31 18.12 40.15
N GLN A 8 20.31 16.84 39.77
CA GLN A 8 20.75 16.44 38.43
C GLN A 8 19.65 16.76 37.43
N PRO A 9 19.96 17.44 36.35
CA PRO A 9 18.99 17.58 35.26
C PRO A 9 18.76 16.20 34.62
N GLU A 10 17.51 15.77 34.61
CA GLU A 10 17.08 14.62 33.81
C GLU A 10 17.38 14.93 32.32
N GLU A 11 18.31 14.18 31.73
CA GLU A 11 18.55 14.24 30.28
C GLU A 11 17.26 13.80 29.54
N PRO A 12 16.87 14.48 28.47
CA PRO A 12 15.73 14.08 27.68
C PRO A 12 16.04 12.70 27.08
N VAL A 13 15.29 11.68 27.50
CA VAL A 13 15.30 10.35 26.90
C VAL A 13 14.97 10.52 25.41
N SER A 14 15.97 10.31 24.58
CA SER A 14 15.93 10.60 23.16
C SER A 14 14.81 9.79 22.45
N GLU A 15 13.97 10.48 21.70
CA GLU A 15 12.92 9.91 20.84
C GLU A 15 13.46 8.84 19.86
N THR A 16 14.74 8.83 19.59
CA THR A 16 15.47 7.87 18.75
C THR A 16 15.43 6.44 19.28
N ASN A 17 15.42 6.22 20.61
CA ASN A 17 15.36 4.86 21.18
C ASN A 17 13.97 4.23 21.08
N ALA A 18 12.91 5.04 21.07
CA ALA A 18 11.54 4.55 20.99
C ALA A 18 11.15 4.10 19.56
N SER A 19 11.72 4.72 18.53
CA SER A 19 11.50 4.33 17.13
C SER A 19 12.23 3.03 16.79
N GLY A 20 13.48 2.86 17.28
CA GLY A 20 14.25 1.63 17.07
C GLY A 20 13.56 0.37 17.63
N ASP A 21 13.04 0.45 18.85
CA ASP A 21 12.30 -0.66 19.49
C ASP A 21 11.03 -1.04 18.71
N VAL A 22 10.31 -0.06 18.17
CA VAL A 22 9.09 -0.29 17.37
C VAL A 22 9.41 -0.99 16.06
N THR A 23 10.49 -0.59 15.39
CA THR A 23 10.92 -1.16 14.12
C THR A 23 11.46 -2.58 14.30
N GLU A 24 12.27 -2.82 15.34
CA GLU A 24 12.79 -4.14 15.70
C GLU A 24 11.64 -5.13 15.95
N ARG A 25 10.65 -4.74 16.75
CA ARG A 25 9.44 -5.55 17.01
C ARG A 25 8.64 -5.83 15.74
N ALA A 26 8.58 -4.88 14.82
CA ALA A 26 7.92 -5.07 13.54
C ALA A 26 8.63 -6.12 12.69
N CYS A 27 9.96 -6.06 12.63
CA CYS A 27 10.79 -7.03 11.91
C CYS A 27 10.70 -8.42 12.53
N ASP A 28 10.84 -8.54 13.84
CA ASP A 28 10.76 -9.82 14.56
C ASP A 28 9.41 -10.49 14.35
N PHE A 29 8.34 -9.73 14.46
CA PHE A 29 6.99 -10.24 14.20
C PHE A 29 6.84 -10.69 12.74
N LEU A 30 7.27 -9.88 11.77
CA LEU A 30 7.15 -10.18 10.35
C LEU A 30 7.99 -11.41 9.97
N MET A 31 9.24 -11.50 10.44
CA MET A 31 10.10 -12.68 10.25
C MET A 31 9.46 -13.93 10.83
N GLY A 32 8.93 -13.86 12.06
CA GLY A 32 8.25 -14.99 12.68
C GLY A 32 6.99 -15.45 11.94
N VAL A 33 6.30 -14.57 11.22
CA VAL A 33 5.18 -14.93 10.34
C VAL A 33 5.69 -15.60 9.07
N LEU A 34 6.70 -15.03 8.41
CA LEU A 34 7.29 -15.58 7.19
C LEU A 34 7.86 -16.98 7.41
N ASP A 35 8.55 -17.19 8.52
CA ASP A 35 9.05 -18.51 8.93
C ASP A 35 7.93 -19.55 9.06
N ARG A 36 6.82 -19.18 9.69
CA ARG A 36 5.65 -20.06 9.84
C ARG A 36 4.93 -20.34 8.52
N MET A 37 5.03 -19.42 7.58
CA MET A 37 4.55 -19.61 6.20
C MET A 37 5.49 -20.46 5.38
N GLY A 38 6.70 -20.77 5.88
CA GLY A 38 7.73 -21.50 5.16
C GLY A 38 8.38 -20.70 4.03
N ILE A 39 8.40 -19.38 4.16
CA ILE A 39 8.97 -18.44 3.18
C ILE A 39 10.31 -17.94 3.73
N PRO A 40 11.46 -18.44 3.20
CA PRO A 40 12.76 -17.90 3.54
C PRO A 40 12.87 -16.46 3.03
N ALA A 41 13.21 -15.53 3.92
CA ALA A 41 13.28 -14.13 3.56
C ALA A 41 14.23 -13.37 4.48
N ASP A 42 14.79 -12.28 3.98
CA ASP A 42 15.45 -11.23 4.73
C ASP A 42 14.57 -9.96 4.70
N ILE A 43 14.72 -9.08 5.67
CA ILE A 43 13.96 -7.83 5.72
C ILE A 43 14.94 -6.66 5.75
N ASP A 44 14.87 -5.82 4.74
CA ASP A 44 15.55 -4.52 4.71
C ASP A 44 14.60 -3.43 5.21
N VAL A 45 15.12 -2.55 6.07
CA VAL A 45 14.34 -1.46 6.68
C VAL A 45 14.78 -0.14 6.08
N HIS A 46 13.82 0.58 5.53
CA HIS A 46 14.00 1.94 5.02
C HIS A 46 13.10 2.90 5.79
N GLU A 47 13.68 3.73 6.63
CA GLU A 47 12.93 4.76 7.34
C GLU A 47 12.87 6.03 6.49
N GLU A 48 11.64 6.41 6.11
CA GLU A 48 11.32 7.64 5.42
C GLU A 48 10.75 8.69 6.40
N GLU A 49 10.51 9.89 5.93
CA GLU A 49 10.03 10.98 6.77
C GLU A 49 8.63 10.71 7.35
N ASP A 50 7.76 10.10 6.57
CA ASP A 50 6.34 9.86 6.86
C ASP A 50 5.96 8.39 7.07
N LYS A 51 6.87 7.43 6.81
CA LYS A 51 6.62 5.98 6.88
C LYS A 51 7.89 5.18 7.16
N ILE A 52 7.72 3.92 7.53
CA ILE A 52 8.78 2.91 7.63
C ILE A 52 8.46 1.82 6.61
N VAL A 53 9.36 1.60 5.67
CA VAL A 53 9.22 0.56 4.64
C VAL A 53 9.99 -0.68 5.08
N LEU A 54 9.30 -1.82 5.13
CA LEU A 54 9.88 -3.14 5.37
C LEU A 54 9.90 -3.86 4.03
N GLU A 55 11.06 -3.93 3.40
CA GLU A 55 11.24 -4.60 2.12
C GLU A 55 11.65 -6.05 2.35
N ILE A 56 10.82 -6.98 1.90
CA ILE A 56 11.03 -8.42 2.04
C ILE A 56 11.82 -8.92 0.83
N GLN A 57 13.04 -9.39 1.08
CA GLN A 57 13.89 -10.01 0.10
C GLN A 57 13.68 -11.54 0.11
N THR A 58 13.05 -12.07 -0.92
CA THR A 58 12.76 -13.50 -1.03
C THR A 58 12.66 -13.96 -2.47
N SER A 59 13.06 -15.19 -2.73
CA SER A 59 12.83 -15.84 -4.03
C SER A 59 11.36 -16.25 -4.26
N GLN A 60 10.49 -16.12 -3.24
CA GLN A 60 9.09 -16.52 -3.26
C GLN A 60 8.15 -15.30 -3.16
N ALA A 61 8.55 -14.15 -3.69
CA ALA A 61 7.78 -12.91 -3.64
C ALA A 61 6.33 -13.05 -4.17
N GLU A 62 6.10 -13.98 -5.11
CA GLU A 62 4.78 -14.27 -5.66
C GLU A 62 3.78 -14.76 -4.60
N LEU A 63 4.24 -15.52 -3.59
CA LEU A 63 3.40 -15.99 -2.49
C LEU A 63 2.97 -14.83 -1.58
N LEU A 64 3.84 -13.83 -1.43
CA LEU A 64 3.58 -12.64 -0.62
C LEU A 64 2.66 -11.65 -1.32
N THR A 65 2.74 -11.55 -2.64
CA THR A 65 1.87 -10.65 -3.39
C THR A 65 0.44 -11.15 -3.43
N GLY A 66 0.24 -12.48 -3.53
CA GLY A 66 -1.09 -13.07 -3.60
C GLY A 66 -1.94 -12.47 -4.73
N ARG A 67 -3.25 -12.54 -4.59
CA ARG A 67 -4.17 -11.85 -5.51
C ARG A 67 -4.10 -10.34 -5.26
N LYS A 68 -3.54 -9.57 -6.21
CA LYS A 68 -3.53 -8.09 -6.17
C LYS A 68 -2.86 -7.48 -4.93
N GLY A 69 -1.88 -8.15 -4.31
CA GLY A 69 -1.16 -7.63 -3.15
C GLY A 69 -1.87 -7.86 -1.80
N GLN A 70 -2.97 -8.60 -1.75
CA GLN A 70 -3.77 -8.82 -0.54
C GLN A 70 -2.98 -9.42 0.63
N VAL A 71 -1.99 -10.30 0.35
CA VAL A 71 -1.18 -10.91 1.41
C VAL A 71 -0.30 -9.85 2.07
N MET A 72 0.36 -8.99 1.28
CA MET A 72 1.16 -7.88 1.82
C MET A 72 0.32 -6.87 2.60
N GLU A 73 -0.88 -6.54 2.13
CA GLU A 73 -1.81 -5.67 2.86
C GLU A 73 -2.23 -6.28 4.19
N ALA A 74 -2.49 -7.60 4.23
CA ALA A 74 -2.81 -8.31 5.46
C ALA A 74 -1.62 -8.32 6.43
N LEU A 75 -0.41 -8.60 5.95
CA LEU A 75 0.82 -8.56 6.76
C LEU A 75 1.05 -7.15 7.31
N GLN A 76 0.92 -6.11 6.50
CA GLN A 76 1.04 -4.72 6.93
C GLN A 76 0.02 -4.37 8.03
N HIS A 77 -1.22 -4.83 7.88
CA HIS A 77 -2.24 -4.63 8.89
C HIS A 77 -1.89 -5.32 10.21
N LEU A 78 -1.43 -6.58 10.14
CA LEU A 78 -1.02 -7.35 11.31
C LEU A 78 0.16 -6.71 12.03
N VAL A 79 1.23 -6.34 11.31
CA VAL A 79 2.39 -5.64 11.86
C VAL A 79 1.95 -4.38 12.59
N SER A 80 1.15 -3.54 11.93
CA SER A 80 0.65 -2.30 12.54
C SER A 80 -0.15 -2.56 13.82
N LYS A 81 -0.99 -3.60 13.84
CA LYS A 81 -1.81 -3.95 15.01
C LYS A 81 -0.97 -4.48 16.17
N VAL A 82 0.03 -5.31 15.90
CA VAL A 82 0.89 -5.88 16.94
C VAL A 82 1.79 -4.81 17.55
N VAL A 83 2.40 -4.00 16.70
CA VAL A 83 3.38 -3.00 17.13
C VAL A 83 2.74 -1.84 17.88
N TYR A 84 1.57 -1.36 17.44
CA TYR A 84 0.87 -0.23 18.07
C TYR A 84 -0.20 -0.62 19.08
N ARG A 85 -0.34 -1.91 19.40
CA ARG A 85 -1.34 -2.40 20.37
C ARG A 85 -1.18 -1.81 21.76
N GLU A 86 0.06 -1.56 22.19
CA GLU A 86 0.40 -1.12 23.54
C GLU A 86 0.49 0.40 23.68
N ARG A 87 0.49 1.14 22.56
CA ARG A 87 0.57 2.60 22.57
C ARG A 87 -0.80 3.23 22.41
N SER A 88 -1.53 3.35 23.51
CA SER A 88 -2.78 4.10 23.54
C SER A 88 -2.48 5.60 23.32
N GLY A 89 -2.65 6.08 22.08
CA GLY A 89 -2.70 7.52 21.77
C GLY A 89 -1.58 8.10 20.90
N GLU A 90 -0.43 7.47 20.76
CA GLU A 90 0.61 7.95 19.85
C GLU A 90 0.48 7.30 18.45
N LYS A 91 0.24 8.13 17.44
CA LYS A 91 0.31 7.70 16.04
C LYS A 91 1.77 7.68 15.62
N GLY A 92 2.42 6.50 15.68
CA GLY A 92 3.72 6.33 15.05
C GLY A 92 3.65 6.37 13.52
N LYS A 93 4.81 6.39 12.86
CA LYS A 93 4.90 6.30 11.40
C LYS A 93 4.25 5.01 10.91
N PRO A 94 3.41 5.04 9.87
CA PRO A 94 2.81 3.83 9.31
C PRO A 94 3.89 2.90 8.73
N PHE A 95 3.72 1.59 8.95
CA PHE A 95 4.52 0.58 8.27
C PHE A 95 3.97 0.33 6.86
N VAL A 96 4.88 0.22 5.90
CA VAL A 96 4.60 -0.20 4.53
C VAL A 96 5.41 -1.46 4.27
N ILE A 97 4.75 -2.54 3.85
CA ILE A 97 5.44 -3.78 3.46
C ILE A 97 5.51 -3.82 1.94
N ASP A 98 6.69 -4.11 1.40
CA ASP A 98 6.91 -4.39 -0.01
C ASP A 98 7.70 -5.68 -0.18
N ALA A 99 7.63 -6.27 -1.36
CA ALA A 99 8.38 -7.46 -1.73
C ALA A 99 8.83 -7.34 -3.18
N ASP A 100 10.14 -7.32 -3.40
CA ASP A 100 10.74 -7.26 -4.75
C ASP A 100 10.21 -6.08 -5.61
N GLY A 101 9.95 -4.92 -4.99
CA GLY A 101 9.42 -3.75 -5.70
C GLY A 101 8.03 -4.01 -6.33
N TYR A 102 7.23 -4.87 -5.73
CA TYR A 102 5.91 -5.24 -6.26
C TYR A 102 5.00 -4.04 -6.45
N ARG A 103 5.02 -3.08 -5.50
CA ARG A 103 4.12 -1.91 -5.53
C ARG A 103 4.36 -1.08 -6.79
N ASP A 104 5.60 -0.79 -7.12
CA ASP A 104 5.95 -0.02 -8.31
C ASP A 104 5.62 -0.80 -9.59
N LYS A 105 5.99 -2.07 -9.65
CA LYS A 105 5.64 -2.97 -10.76
C LYS A 105 4.14 -3.10 -10.94
N HIS A 106 3.36 -3.06 -9.86
CA HIS A 106 1.89 -3.12 -9.90
C HIS A 106 1.30 -1.81 -10.45
N ILE A 107 1.78 -0.66 -9.99
CA ILE A 107 1.36 0.65 -10.50
C ILE A 107 1.61 0.74 -12.01
N GLU A 108 2.80 0.35 -12.48
CA GLU A 108 3.12 0.37 -13.90
C GLU A 108 2.22 -0.58 -14.72
N ARG A 109 1.90 -1.76 -14.20
CA ARG A 109 0.94 -2.67 -14.83
C ARG A 109 -0.47 -2.06 -14.94
N LEU A 110 -0.92 -1.36 -13.91
CA LEU A 110 -2.22 -0.67 -13.93
C LEU A 110 -2.24 0.48 -14.92
N LYS A 111 -1.18 1.28 -15.00
CA LYS A 111 -1.04 2.34 -16.01
C LYS A 111 -1.04 1.77 -17.44
N ALA A 112 -0.30 0.69 -17.67
CA ALA A 112 -0.28 0.01 -18.97
C ALA A 112 -1.66 -0.59 -19.33
N LEU A 113 -2.39 -1.13 -18.34
CA LEU A 113 -3.76 -1.59 -18.54
C LEU A 113 -4.68 -0.43 -18.92
N ALA A 114 -4.61 0.69 -18.21
CA ALA A 114 -5.39 1.89 -18.49
C ALA A 114 -5.14 2.40 -19.92
N ALA A 115 -3.87 2.52 -20.31
CA ALA A 115 -3.51 2.94 -21.67
C ALA A 115 -4.11 2.03 -22.75
N ARG A 116 -3.93 0.70 -22.61
CA ARG A 116 -4.45 -0.28 -23.55
C ARG A 116 -5.99 -0.26 -23.65
N MET A 117 -6.67 -0.12 -22.50
CA MET A 117 -8.13 -0.09 -22.48
C MET A 117 -8.66 1.27 -22.96
N GLY A 118 -7.96 2.36 -22.70
CA GLY A 118 -8.24 3.67 -23.27
C GLY A 118 -8.15 3.68 -24.79
N GLU A 119 -7.07 3.16 -25.37
CA GLU A 119 -6.94 3.00 -26.82
C GLU A 119 -8.08 2.14 -27.42
N LYS A 120 -8.43 1.06 -26.73
CA LYS A 120 -9.57 0.21 -27.16
C LYS A 120 -10.85 1.02 -27.19
N ALA A 121 -11.16 1.78 -26.14
CA ALA A 121 -12.37 2.61 -26.05
C ALA A 121 -12.42 3.65 -27.19
N LEU A 122 -11.30 4.33 -27.48
CA LEU A 122 -11.21 5.29 -28.59
C LEU A 122 -11.43 4.63 -29.95
N LYS A 123 -10.82 3.47 -30.19
CA LYS A 123 -10.96 2.73 -31.46
C LYS A 123 -12.37 2.19 -31.70
N THR A 124 -12.97 1.63 -30.65
CA THR A 124 -14.30 1.02 -30.74
C THR A 124 -15.44 2.03 -30.58
N LYS A 125 -15.14 3.23 -30.07
CA LYS A 125 -16.13 4.25 -29.67
C LYS A 125 -17.19 3.71 -28.71
N ALA A 126 -16.81 2.75 -27.87
CA ALA A 126 -17.68 2.07 -26.93
C ALA A 126 -17.06 2.12 -25.52
N ILE A 127 -17.92 2.06 -24.52
CA ILE A 127 -17.51 1.93 -23.11
C ILE A 127 -16.75 0.61 -22.95
N VAL A 128 -15.61 0.67 -22.25
CA VAL A 128 -14.82 -0.52 -21.92
C VAL A 128 -14.86 -0.71 -20.41
N GLU A 129 -15.39 -1.84 -19.98
CA GLU A 129 -15.44 -2.25 -18.58
C GLU A 129 -14.16 -2.97 -18.21
N LEU A 130 -13.57 -2.61 -17.04
CA LEU A 130 -12.42 -3.29 -16.46
C LEU A 130 -12.89 -4.29 -15.40
N SER A 131 -12.03 -5.26 -15.09
CA SER A 131 -12.31 -6.19 -13.99
C SER A 131 -12.36 -5.45 -12.64
N PRO A 132 -13.15 -5.95 -11.67
CA PRO A 132 -13.20 -5.43 -10.32
C PRO A 132 -11.81 -5.31 -9.70
N MET A 133 -11.58 -4.21 -8.96
CA MET A 133 -10.29 -3.92 -8.35
C MET A 133 -10.44 -3.08 -7.08
N SER A 134 -9.37 -3.01 -6.26
CA SER A 134 -9.35 -2.26 -5.01
C SER A 134 -9.59 -0.76 -5.24
N ALA A 135 -9.99 -0.04 -4.19
CA ALA A 135 -10.19 1.42 -4.28
C ALA A 135 -8.90 2.15 -4.67
N HIS A 136 -7.75 1.65 -4.20
CA HIS A 136 -6.43 2.17 -4.54
C HIS A 136 -6.13 1.98 -6.04
N ASP A 137 -6.33 0.78 -6.56
CA ASP A 137 -6.10 0.46 -7.98
C ASP A 137 -7.02 1.28 -8.88
N ARG A 138 -8.30 1.43 -8.49
CA ARG A 138 -9.24 2.26 -9.25
C ARG A 138 -8.79 3.71 -9.34
N ARG A 139 -8.20 4.26 -8.27
CA ARG A 139 -7.64 5.61 -8.28
C ARG A 139 -6.48 5.74 -9.27
N ILE A 140 -5.55 4.77 -9.29
CA ILE A 140 -4.41 4.77 -10.23
C ILE A 140 -4.91 4.74 -11.67
N VAL A 141 -5.84 3.82 -11.99
CA VAL A 141 -6.42 3.70 -13.33
C VAL A 141 -7.18 4.97 -13.72
N HIS A 142 -7.96 5.54 -12.78
CA HIS A 142 -8.71 6.78 -13.02
C HIS A 142 -7.78 7.94 -13.38
N MET A 143 -6.69 8.13 -12.63
CA MET A 143 -5.70 9.16 -12.91
C MET A 143 -5.03 8.94 -14.28
N ALA A 144 -4.64 7.70 -14.58
CA ALA A 144 -4.02 7.38 -15.87
C ALA A 144 -4.96 7.62 -17.06
N ILE A 145 -6.26 7.37 -16.92
CA ILE A 145 -7.27 7.68 -17.96
C ILE A 145 -7.50 9.19 -18.06
N ALA A 146 -7.49 9.93 -16.95
CA ALA A 146 -7.70 11.38 -16.96
C ALA A 146 -6.60 12.13 -17.76
N ASP A 147 -5.40 11.56 -17.85
CA ASP A 147 -4.30 12.10 -18.65
C ASP A 147 -4.45 11.78 -20.16
N MET A 148 -5.45 10.98 -20.55
CA MET A 148 -5.68 10.59 -21.96
C MET A 148 -6.77 11.47 -22.60
N PRO A 149 -6.45 12.24 -23.66
CA PRO A 149 -7.44 13.11 -24.29
C PRO A 149 -8.58 12.31 -24.94
N GLY A 150 -9.80 12.81 -24.82
CA GLY A 150 -11.00 12.20 -25.40
C GLY A 150 -11.53 11.00 -24.61
N LEU A 151 -11.06 10.81 -23.39
CA LEU A 151 -11.52 9.76 -22.48
C LEU A 151 -11.92 10.34 -21.12
N SER A 152 -12.89 9.69 -20.53
CA SER A 152 -13.23 9.85 -19.12
C SER A 152 -13.35 8.49 -18.44
N SER A 153 -13.39 8.44 -17.14
CA SER A 153 -13.63 7.19 -16.41
C SER A 153 -14.55 7.40 -15.22
N ARG A 154 -15.33 6.38 -14.90
CA ARG A 154 -16.19 6.35 -13.72
C ARG A 154 -16.09 5.00 -13.02
N SER A 155 -16.25 5.02 -11.69
CA SER A 155 -16.28 3.79 -10.89
C SER A 155 -17.73 3.37 -10.71
N GLU A 156 -18.04 2.08 -11.01
CA GLU A 156 -19.38 1.48 -10.95
C GLU A 156 -19.34 0.18 -10.15
N GLY A 157 -20.51 -0.26 -9.66
CA GLY A 157 -20.62 -1.45 -8.81
C GLY A 157 -20.40 -1.15 -7.31
N GLU A 158 -20.59 -2.17 -6.47
CA GLU A 158 -20.48 -2.09 -5.02
C GLU A 158 -19.53 -3.16 -4.48
N GLY A 159 -18.94 -2.92 -3.30
CA GLY A 159 -18.08 -3.88 -2.62
C GLY A 159 -16.96 -4.40 -3.49
N ASP A 160 -16.85 -5.73 -3.55
CA ASP A 160 -15.80 -6.44 -4.29
C ASP A 160 -16.00 -6.45 -5.81
N ASP A 161 -17.21 -6.16 -6.29
CA ASP A 161 -17.54 -6.08 -7.72
C ASP A 161 -17.29 -4.69 -8.31
N ARG A 162 -16.83 -3.75 -7.48
CA ARG A 162 -16.62 -2.37 -7.91
C ARG A 162 -15.43 -2.26 -8.86
N HIS A 163 -15.68 -1.66 -10.04
CA HIS A 163 -14.76 -1.60 -11.18
C HIS A 163 -14.73 -0.22 -11.84
N ILE A 164 -13.89 -0.05 -12.86
CA ILE A 164 -13.80 1.17 -13.67
C ILE A 164 -14.44 0.92 -15.04
N LEU A 165 -15.24 1.89 -15.48
CA LEU A 165 -15.67 2.05 -16.86
C LEU A 165 -14.83 3.14 -17.52
N VAL A 166 -14.22 2.81 -18.66
CA VAL A 166 -13.51 3.77 -19.53
C VAL A 166 -14.50 4.24 -20.59
N VAL A 167 -14.80 5.54 -20.61
CA VAL A 167 -15.86 6.13 -21.44
C VAL A 167 -15.22 7.07 -22.46
N PRO A 168 -15.34 6.80 -23.78
CA PRO A 168 -14.93 7.75 -24.79
C PRO A 168 -15.90 8.94 -24.85
N GLU A 169 -15.39 10.17 -24.97
CA GLU A 169 -16.22 11.40 -25.01
C GLU A 169 -17.26 11.44 -26.12
N ALA A 170 -17.06 10.64 -27.17
CA ALA A 170 -18.00 10.48 -28.29
C ALA A 170 -19.00 9.34 -28.11
N ALA A 171 -19.03 8.66 -26.94
CA ALA A 171 -19.99 7.58 -26.70
C ALA A 171 -21.39 8.16 -26.43
N PRO A 172 -22.46 7.58 -27.00
CA PRO A 172 -23.81 7.96 -26.66
C PRO A 172 -24.07 7.71 -25.16
N ALA A 173 -24.77 8.63 -24.52
CA ALA A 173 -25.20 8.46 -23.13
C ALA A 173 -25.95 7.13 -23.01
N ALA A 174 -25.57 6.31 -22.01
CA ALA A 174 -26.30 5.10 -21.69
C ALA A 174 -27.76 5.47 -21.36
N PRO A 175 -28.76 4.69 -21.82
CA PRO A 175 -30.14 4.95 -21.46
C PRO A 175 -30.26 4.88 -19.93
N SER A 176 -30.77 5.96 -19.36
CA SER A 176 -31.18 5.98 -17.96
C SER A 176 -32.50 5.23 -17.86
N ASP A 177 -32.47 4.07 -17.20
CA ASP A 177 -33.66 3.38 -16.69
C ASP A 177 -34.16 4.04 -15.41
#